data_bf1ea1fb55abb5af04085e7caf921610
#
_entry.id   bf1ea1fb55abb5af04085e7caf921610
#
_cell.length_a   1.000
_cell.length_b   1.000
_cell.length_c   1.000
_cell.angle_alpha   90.00
_cell.angle_beta   90.00
_cell.angle_gamma   90.00
#
_symmetry.space_group_name_H-M   'P 1'
#
loop_
_entity.id
_entity.type
_entity.pdbx_description
1 polymer ?
#
loop_
_entity_poly.entity_id
_entity_poly.type
_entity_poly.pdbx_seq_one_letter_code
_entity_poly.pdbx_strand_id
1 'polypeptide(L)'
;MNLRPMLRLLVVLGLAVLAWLARSSPGGAGSAAVPPAAQAAPPAARPVGHPEIGFRDPSHLAEHFQKHGAEFGDITQAEYLRRAQALRDGPAGGQIREAARRDGVVTRFDRAGGAFLAYDSDLTIRTYFRPNDGEAYFDRQLRR
;
A
#
# COMPACT_ATOMS: atom_id res chain seq x y z
N MET A 1 39.82 23.60 -26.34
CA MET A 1 39.78 22.14 -26.17
C MET A 1 40.51 21.81 -24.89
N ASN A 2 39.77 21.68 -23.78
CA ASN A 2 40.40 21.44 -22.44
C ASN A 2 40.21 19.97 -22.05
N LEU A 3 41.29 19.25 -22.12
CA LEU A 3 41.44 17.81 -21.84
C LEU A 3 41.95 17.61 -20.41
N ARG A 4 41.17 17.98 -19.38
CA ARG A 4 41.56 17.75 -17.97
C ARG A 4 40.32 17.62 -17.08
N PRO A 5 39.63 16.44 -17.07
CA PRO A 5 39.43 15.79 -15.78
C PRO A 5 39.25 14.25 -15.86
N MET A 6 40.07 13.50 -16.58
CA MET A 6 40.03 12.03 -16.61
C MET A 6 41.15 11.31 -15.87
N LEU A 7 41.90 11.98 -15.02
CA LEU A 7 43.06 11.37 -14.35
C LEU A 7 42.99 11.47 -12.80
N ARG A 8 41.82 11.36 -12.21
CA ARG A 8 41.68 11.32 -10.73
C ARG A 8 40.80 10.19 -10.17
N LEU A 9 40.54 9.14 -10.94
CA LEU A 9 39.67 8.04 -10.48
C LEU A 9 40.37 6.65 -10.46
N LEU A 10 41.71 6.58 -10.30
CA LEU A 10 42.42 5.30 -10.33
C LEU A 10 43.44 5.09 -9.20
N VAL A 11 43.32 5.77 -8.07
CA VAL A 11 44.29 5.61 -6.92
C VAL A 11 43.62 5.25 -5.58
N VAL A 12 42.34 4.86 -5.52
CA VAL A 12 41.69 4.47 -4.25
C VAL A 12 41.22 3.00 -4.23
N LEU A 13 41.77 2.14 -5.07
CA LEU A 13 41.44 0.71 -5.06
C LEU A 13 42.63 -0.20 -4.80
N GLY A 14 43.37 0.04 -3.72
CA GLY A 14 44.60 -0.74 -3.47
C GLY A 14 45.09 -0.86 -2.04
N LEU A 15 44.27 -0.76 -0.99
CA LEU A 15 44.76 -0.92 0.40
C LEU A 15 43.72 -1.44 1.40
N ALA A 16 42.94 -2.49 1.07
CA ALA A 16 42.02 -3.13 2.02
C ALA A 16 41.96 -4.66 1.89
N VAL A 17 43.07 -5.34 1.60
CA VAL A 17 43.10 -6.83 1.47
C VAL A 17 44.11 -7.49 2.40
N LEU A 18 44.60 -6.86 3.44
CA LEU A 18 45.65 -7.47 4.32
C LEU A 18 45.38 -7.28 5.82
N ALA A 19 44.19 -7.59 6.31
CA ALA A 19 43.91 -7.67 7.75
C ALA A 19 42.82 -8.69 8.14
N TRP A 20 42.71 -9.82 7.45
CA TRP A 20 41.73 -10.84 7.82
C TRP A 20 42.33 -12.27 7.96
N LEU A 21 43.51 -12.36 8.59
CA LEU A 21 44.15 -13.65 8.90
C LEU A 21 44.81 -13.57 10.26
N ALA A 22 44.05 -13.57 11.34
CA ALA A 22 44.48 -14.08 12.68
C ALA A 22 43.40 -13.78 13.74
N ARG A 23 42.41 -14.65 13.88
CA ARG A 23 41.83 -14.97 15.20
C ARG A 23 40.93 -16.20 15.07
N SER A 24 41.54 -17.35 15.03
CA SER A 24 40.90 -18.60 15.40
C SER A 24 40.90 -18.66 16.92
N SER A 25 39.72 -18.61 17.54
CA SER A 25 39.51 -19.04 18.92
C SER A 25 38.30 -19.98 18.91
N PRO A 26 38.44 -21.21 19.38
CA PRO A 26 37.32 -22.14 19.55
C PRO A 26 36.70 -21.90 20.92
N GLY A 27 35.49 -21.39 20.95
CA GLY A 27 34.71 -21.24 22.18
C GLY A 27 33.24 -21.28 21.80
N GLY A 28 32.57 -22.39 22.10
CA GLY A 28 31.18 -22.63 21.81
C GLY A 28 30.25 -21.70 22.55
N ALA A 29 29.15 -21.42 21.94
CA ALA A 29 27.83 -21.26 22.54
C ALA A 29 26.85 -20.79 21.44
N GLY A 30 25.90 -21.62 21.17
CA GLY A 30 24.57 -21.31 20.70
C GLY A 30 24.37 -20.07 19.84
N SER A 31 24.67 -20.15 18.54
CA SER A 31 24.07 -19.19 17.59
C SER A 31 22.59 -19.56 17.49
N ALA A 32 21.75 -18.92 18.30
CA ALA A 32 20.32 -18.90 18.05
C ALA A 32 20.15 -18.24 16.68
N ALA A 33 19.86 -19.06 15.69
CA ALA A 33 19.39 -18.58 14.38
C ALA A 33 18.18 -17.67 14.63
N VAL A 34 18.34 -16.37 14.39
CA VAL A 34 17.22 -15.45 14.30
C VAL A 34 16.34 -16.01 13.18
N PRO A 35 15.12 -16.46 13.47
CA PRO A 35 14.23 -16.91 12.41
C PRO A 35 14.07 -15.76 11.41
N PRO A 36 14.08 -16.03 10.10
CA PRO A 36 13.79 -15.00 9.12
C PRO A 36 12.46 -14.37 9.51
N ALA A 37 12.46 -13.03 9.63
CA ALA A 37 11.28 -12.27 10.00
C ALA A 37 10.10 -12.83 9.21
N ALA A 38 9.15 -13.44 9.91
CA ALA A 38 7.95 -13.98 9.32
C ALA A 38 7.34 -12.85 8.50
N GLN A 39 7.35 -13.00 7.19
CA GLN A 39 6.62 -12.10 6.31
C GLN A 39 5.19 -12.15 6.83
N ALA A 40 4.72 -11.04 7.39
CA ALA A 40 3.36 -10.95 7.89
C ALA A 40 2.44 -11.40 6.76
N ALA A 41 1.71 -12.48 6.98
CA ALA A 41 0.73 -12.96 6.02
C ALA A 41 -0.16 -11.77 5.63
N PRO A 42 -0.48 -11.57 4.35
CA PRO A 42 -1.37 -10.50 3.95
C PRO A 42 -2.63 -10.57 4.81
N PRO A 43 -3.12 -9.44 5.34
CA PRO A 43 -4.27 -9.44 6.24
C PRO A 43 -5.39 -10.25 5.61
N ALA A 44 -5.96 -11.19 6.37
CA ALA A 44 -7.00 -12.10 5.88
C ALA A 44 -8.02 -11.31 5.08
N ALA A 45 -8.26 -11.76 3.84
CA ALA A 45 -9.13 -11.05 2.91
C ALA A 45 -10.51 -10.86 3.56
N ARG A 46 -10.92 -9.60 3.75
CA ARG A 46 -12.26 -9.30 4.27
C ARG A 46 -13.31 -9.91 3.33
N PRO A 47 -14.39 -10.49 3.84
CA PRO A 47 -15.47 -11.01 3.01
C PRO A 47 -16.08 -9.88 2.19
N VAL A 48 -16.46 -10.20 0.95
CA VAL A 48 -17.23 -9.31 0.06
C VAL A 48 -18.68 -9.78 0.06
N GLY A 49 -19.58 -8.89 0.50
CA GLY A 49 -21.01 -9.19 0.60
C GLY A 49 -21.73 -9.11 -0.75
N HIS A 50 -21.32 -8.16 -1.60
CA HIS A 50 -21.93 -7.88 -2.89
C HIS A 50 -20.87 -7.86 -4.01
N PRO A 51 -20.32 -9.04 -4.39
CA PRO A 51 -19.27 -9.12 -5.41
C PRO A 51 -19.74 -8.73 -6.81
N GLU A 52 -21.06 -8.80 -7.08
CA GLU A 52 -21.67 -8.40 -8.35
C GLU A 52 -21.73 -6.89 -8.55
N ILE A 53 -21.65 -6.08 -7.48
CA ILE A 53 -21.70 -4.62 -7.55
C ILE A 53 -20.30 -4.05 -7.43
N GLY A 54 -19.87 -3.34 -8.46
CA GLY A 54 -18.54 -2.72 -8.52
C GLY A 54 -18.61 -1.23 -8.84
N PHE A 55 -17.68 -0.77 -9.69
CA PHE A 55 -17.76 0.54 -10.32
C PHE A 55 -18.90 0.57 -11.33
N ARG A 56 -19.35 1.77 -11.73
CA ARG A 56 -20.48 1.98 -12.64
C ARG A 56 -20.42 1.12 -13.92
N ASP A 57 -19.21 0.95 -14.44
CA ASP A 57 -18.94 0.15 -15.64
C ASP A 57 -17.46 -0.30 -15.68
N PRO A 58 -17.09 -1.27 -16.55
CA PRO A 58 -15.73 -1.77 -16.64
C PRO A 58 -14.69 -0.72 -17.04
N SER A 59 -15.05 0.27 -17.89
CA SER A 59 -14.12 1.33 -18.30
C SER A 59 -13.78 2.25 -17.13
N HIS A 60 -14.76 2.58 -16.31
CA HIS A 60 -14.58 3.37 -15.10
C HIS A 60 -13.67 2.67 -14.08
N LEU A 61 -13.85 1.35 -13.90
CA LEU A 61 -12.91 0.55 -13.10
C LEU A 61 -11.49 0.60 -13.66
N ALA A 62 -11.33 0.44 -14.99
CA ALA A 62 -10.02 0.46 -15.63
C ALA A 62 -9.31 1.81 -15.46
N GLU A 63 -10.01 2.92 -15.65
CA GLU A 63 -9.49 4.27 -15.43
C GLU A 63 -9.04 4.50 -13.99
N HIS A 64 -9.87 4.08 -13.00
CA HIS A 64 -9.51 4.18 -11.59
C HIS A 64 -8.30 3.32 -11.24
N PHE A 65 -8.24 2.10 -11.76
CA PHE A 65 -7.10 1.21 -11.54
C PHE A 65 -5.82 1.78 -12.17
N GLN A 66 -5.88 2.29 -13.40
CA GLN A 66 -4.73 2.93 -14.06
C GLN A 66 -4.19 4.10 -13.24
N LYS A 67 -5.09 4.90 -12.66
CA LYS A 67 -4.74 6.10 -11.89
C LYS A 67 -4.25 5.78 -10.47
N HIS A 68 -4.85 4.82 -9.81
CA HIS A 68 -4.72 4.61 -8.36
C HIS A 68 -4.22 3.21 -7.97
N GLY A 69 -4.16 2.25 -8.90
CA GLY A 69 -3.77 0.87 -8.60
C GLY A 69 -2.40 0.76 -7.94
N ALA A 70 -1.42 1.52 -8.43
CA ALA A 70 -0.06 1.54 -7.90
C ALA A 70 0.04 1.99 -6.43
N GLU A 71 -0.93 2.74 -5.91
CA GLU A 71 -1.00 3.14 -4.51
C GLU A 71 -1.18 1.94 -3.56
N PHE A 72 -1.65 0.81 -4.08
CA PHE A 72 -1.92 -0.43 -3.34
C PHE A 72 -0.85 -1.51 -3.52
N GLY A 73 0.25 -1.19 -4.20
CA GLY A 73 1.33 -2.11 -4.53
C GLY A 73 1.11 -2.82 -5.87
N ASP A 74 1.87 -3.91 -6.08
CA ASP A 74 1.76 -4.71 -7.30
C ASP A 74 0.53 -5.65 -7.19
N ILE A 75 -0.61 -5.14 -7.64
CA ILE A 75 -1.89 -5.86 -7.61
C ILE A 75 -2.56 -5.84 -8.98
N THR A 76 -3.45 -6.81 -9.23
CA THR A 76 -4.28 -6.81 -10.44
C THR A 76 -5.49 -5.89 -10.30
N GLN A 77 -6.11 -5.52 -11.44
CA GLN A 77 -7.37 -4.78 -11.46
C GLN A 77 -8.50 -5.53 -10.72
N ALA A 78 -8.53 -6.86 -10.82
CA ALA A 78 -9.49 -7.69 -10.09
C ALA A 78 -9.29 -7.60 -8.57
N GLU A 79 -8.04 -7.62 -8.11
CA GLU A 79 -7.72 -7.46 -6.69
C GLU A 79 -8.03 -6.04 -6.19
N TYR A 80 -7.79 -5.02 -7.00
CA TYR A 80 -8.16 -3.63 -6.70
C TYR A 80 -9.68 -3.51 -6.47
N LEU A 81 -10.49 -4.06 -7.40
CA LEU A 81 -11.94 -4.10 -7.25
C LEU A 81 -12.37 -4.84 -5.99
N ARG A 82 -11.81 -6.05 -5.76
CA ARG A 82 -12.12 -6.86 -4.59
C ARG A 82 -11.83 -6.11 -3.27
N ARG A 83 -10.72 -5.36 -3.20
CA ARG A 83 -10.36 -4.55 -2.01
C ARG A 83 -11.33 -3.39 -1.80
N ALA A 84 -11.74 -2.72 -2.86
CA ALA A 84 -12.75 -1.66 -2.79
C ALA A 84 -14.09 -2.20 -2.29
N GLN A 85 -14.56 -3.35 -2.83
CA GLN A 85 -15.77 -4.03 -2.39
C GLN A 85 -15.67 -4.48 -0.91
N ALA A 86 -14.54 -5.06 -0.51
CA ALA A 86 -14.32 -5.48 0.88
C ALA A 86 -14.34 -4.30 1.87
N LEU A 87 -13.84 -3.12 1.47
CA LEU A 87 -13.95 -1.91 2.28
C LEU A 87 -15.41 -1.40 2.32
N ARG A 88 -16.18 -1.51 1.22
CA ARG A 88 -17.58 -1.14 1.17
C ARG A 88 -18.46 -2.03 2.06
N ASP A 89 -18.24 -3.36 1.99
CA ASP A 89 -19.14 -4.35 2.59
C ASP A 89 -18.77 -4.73 4.03
N GLY A 90 -17.55 -4.42 4.45
CA GLY A 90 -17.07 -4.70 5.80
C GLY A 90 -17.81 -3.89 6.88
N PRO A 91 -17.74 -4.31 8.15
CA PRO A 91 -18.35 -3.57 9.25
C PRO A 91 -17.72 -2.18 9.41
N ALA A 92 -18.55 -1.18 9.64
CA ALA A 92 -18.11 0.15 10.03
C ALA A 92 -17.72 0.19 11.54
N GLY A 93 -16.90 1.15 11.90
CA GLY A 93 -16.39 1.30 13.27
C GLY A 93 -14.95 0.80 13.43
N GLY A 94 -14.36 1.03 14.59
CA GLY A 94 -12.96 0.70 14.86
C GLY A 94 -12.00 1.41 13.90
N GLN A 95 -11.33 0.64 13.04
CA GLN A 95 -10.42 1.17 12.02
C GLN A 95 -11.14 1.74 10.80
N ILE A 96 -12.42 1.42 10.59
CA ILE A 96 -13.20 1.88 9.44
C ILE A 96 -14.13 3.02 9.86
N ARG A 97 -13.80 4.23 9.44
CA ARG A 97 -14.73 5.35 9.54
C ARG A 97 -15.75 5.28 8.41
N GLU A 98 -16.98 5.62 8.72
CA GLU A 98 -18.06 5.74 7.75
C GLU A 98 -18.87 7.01 8.01
N ALA A 99 -19.30 7.66 6.95
CA ALA A 99 -20.24 8.76 7.02
C ALA A 99 -21.00 8.92 5.70
N ALA A 100 -22.28 9.29 5.81
CA ALA A 100 -23.09 9.73 4.66
C ALA A 100 -22.91 11.24 4.48
N ARG A 101 -22.69 11.66 3.23
CA ARG A 101 -22.69 13.07 2.82
C ARG A 101 -24.11 13.57 2.61
N ARG A 102 -24.27 14.89 2.49
CA ARG A 102 -25.59 15.51 2.26
C ARG A 102 -26.24 15.11 0.94
N ASP A 103 -25.43 14.74 -0.06
CA ASP A 103 -25.89 14.25 -1.38
C ASP A 103 -26.21 12.73 -1.39
N GLY A 104 -26.22 12.08 -0.22
CA GLY A 104 -26.53 10.65 -0.08
C GLY A 104 -25.36 9.72 -0.39
N VAL A 105 -24.20 10.24 -0.81
CA VAL A 105 -23.00 9.42 -1.02
C VAL A 105 -22.44 8.97 0.31
N VAL A 106 -22.20 7.67 0.44
CA VAL A 106 -21.52 7.09 1.61
C VAL A 106 -20.01 7.13 1.38
N THR A 107 -19.26 7.57 2.37
CA THR A 107 -17.80 7.61 2.35
C THR A 107 -17.24 6.75 3.47
N ARG A 108 -16.16 6.03 3.17
CA ARG A 108 -15.39 5.24 4.14
C ARG A 108 -13.92 5.58 4.10
N PHE A 109 -13.26 5.45 5.25
CA PHE A 109 -11.81 5.57 5.37
C PHE A 109 -11.27 4.45 6.27
N ASP A 110 -10.33 3.68 5.73
CA ASP A 110 -9.60 2.65 6.48
C ASP A 110 -8.34 3.27 7.10
N ARG A 111 -8.35 3.50 8.41
CA ARG A 111 -7.20 4.06 9.15
C ARG A 111 -5.96 3.18 9.09
N ALA A 112 -6.13 1.86 9.04
CA ALA A 112 -5.01 0.92 8.99
C ALA A 112 -4.33 0.91 7.62
N GLY A 113 -5.13 0.91 6.55
CA GLY A 113 -4.64 0.84 5.17
C GLY A 113 -4.49 2.20 4.49
N GLY A 114 -5.01 3.28 5.07
CA GLY A 114 -5.01 4.62 4.47
C GLY A 114 -5.94 4.76 3.26
N ALA A 115 -6.84 3.80 3.03
CA ALA A 115 -7.69 3.78 1.87
C ALA A 115 -8.98 4.58 2.08
N PHE A 116 -9.36 5.37 1.09
CA PHE A 116 -10.63 6.08 1.00
C PHE A 116 -11.52 5.45 -0.05
N LEU A 117 -12.81 5.33 0.25
CA LEU A 117 -13.85 4.83 -0.63
C LEU A 117 -15.05 5.78 -0.62
N ALA A 118 -15.68 5.99 -1.78
CA ALA A 118 -17.02 6.60 -1.87
C ALA A 118 -17.89 5.76 -2.78
N TYR A 119 -19.17 5.59 -2.39
CA TYR A 119 -20.14 4.79 -3.12
C TYR A 119 -21.56 5.32 -2.94
N ASP A 120 -22.44 4.99 -3.86
CA ASP A 120 -23.85 5.36 -3.86
C ASP A 120 -24.69 4.45 -2.96
N SER A 121 -25.92 4.83 -2.68
CA SER A 121 -26.87 4.03 -1.88
C SER A 121 -27.22 2.67 -2.49
N ASP A 122 -27.04 2.51 -3.82
CA ASP A 122 -27.14 1.24 -4.54
C ASP A 122 -25.85 0.41 -4.52
N LEU A 123 -24.84 0.82 -3.71
CA LEU A 123 -23.54 0.21 -3.55
C LEU A 123 -22.59 0.40 -4.74
N THR A 124 -22.95 1.17 -5.78
CA THR A 124 -22.07 1.48 -6.91
C THR A 124 -20.88 2.30 -6.44
N ILE A 125 -19.66 1.80 -6.69
CA ILE A 125 -18.41 2.45 -6.27
C ILE A 125 -18.14 3.64 -7.18
N ARG A 126 -17.97 4.82 -6.59
CA ARG A 126 -17.59 6.05 -7.27
C ARG A 126 -16.08 6.23 -7.36
N THR A 127 -15.36 5.92 -6.27
CA THR A 127 -13.91 6.05 -6.21
C THR A 127 -13.31 5.20 -5.09
N TYR A 128 -12.07 4.75 -5.30
CA TYR A 128 -11.27 4.04 -4.32
C TYR A 128 -9.80 4.40 -4.52
N PHE A 129 -9.12 4.95 -3.51
CA PHE A 129 -7.73 5.37 -3.61
C PHE A 129 -7.14 5.66 -2.23
N ARG A 130 -5.82 5.96 -2.15
CA ARG A 130 -5.16 6.41 -0.93
C ARG A 130 -4.87 7.92 -1.01
N PRO A 131 -5.62 8.78 -0.30
CA PRO A 131 -5.36 10.21 -0.30
C PRO A 131 -4.01 10.53 0.34
N ASN A 132 -3.26 11.45 -0.25
CA ASN A 132 -1.93 11.87 0.23
C ASN A 132 -1.95 12.46 1.65
N ASP A 133 -3.06 13.06 2.04
CA ASP A 133 -3.28 13.66 3.35
C ASP A 133 -4.15 12.77 4.29
N GLY A 134 -4.31 11.51 3.91
CA GLY A 134 -4.91 10.48 4.75
C GLY A 134 -6.31 10.83 5.24
N GLU A 135 -6.54 10.68 6.54
CA GLU A 135 -7.85 10.90 7.18
C GLU A 135 -8.37 12.33 7.03
N ALA A 136 -7.49 13.32 6.87
CA ALA A 136 -7.91 14.72 6.66
C ALA A 136 -8.71 14.89 5.35
N TYR A 137 -8.43 14.05 4.33
CA TYR A 137 -9.26 14.01 3.13
C TYR A 137 -10.69 13.59 3.44
N PHE A 138 -10.87 12.53 4.21
CA PHE A 138 -12.18 12.05 4.64
C PHE A 138 -12.95 13.15 5.39
N ASP A 139 -12.32 13.85 6.34
CA ASP A 139 -12.96 14.91 7.12
C ASP A 139 -13.44 16.07 6.23
N ARG A 140 -12.73 16.39 5.14
CA ARG A 140 -13.18 17.39 4.18
C ARG A 140 -14.40 16.95 3.36
N GLN A 141 -14.57 15.65 3.12
CA GLN A 141 -15.74 15.13 2.41
C GLN A 141 -17.04 15.33 3.22
N LEU A 142 -16.95 15.32 4.54
CA LEU A 142 -18.12 15.51 5.41
C LEU A 142 -18.69 16.92 5.39
N ARG A 143 -17.92 17.88 4.91
CA ARG A 143 -18.33 19.30 4.80
C ARG A 143 -18.97 19.67 3.45
N ARG A 144 -19.09 18.70 2.54
CA ARG A 144 -19.68 18.88 1.21
C ARG A 144 -21.19 18.67 1.17
#